data_585c34d28df37775384194c393a0d2c2
#
_entry.id   585c34d28df37775384194c393a0d2c2
#
_cell.length_a   1.000
_cell.length_b   1.000
_cell.length_c   1.000
_cell.angle_alpha   90.00
_cell.angle_beta   90.00
_cell.angle_gamma   90.00
#
_symmetry.space_group_name_H-M   'P 1'
#
loop_
_entity.id
_entity.type
_entity.pdbx_description
1 polymer ?
#
loop_
_entity_poly.entity_id
_entity_poly.type
_entity_poly.pdbx_seq_one_letter_code
_entity_poly.pdbx_strand_id
1 'polypeptide(L)'
;HSWRDELKAYFSSLQVEVSEKEFHALEYIMSPLDFYQRTFMRTYIIESLLKNNIDVSVVGSGWDKYNGPGKEHLHILSHTGIDINETVRLMGNSKIVLNNTNITDGLHERILSAMLAQSVCVTNGYTLLDNLFQDEQELITFSLDNLETLPNTIKHLLANPQKCEMIAKRGYQSALQSHTWIHRGEQIINWISRQTPFSY
;
A
#
# COMPACT_ATOMS: atom_id res chain seq x y z
N HIS A 1 -3.70 13.87 -9.63
CA HIS A 1 -3.83 13.67 -11.08
C HIS A 1 -4.21 12.22 -11.34
N SER A 2 -5.35 12.01 -12.01
CA SER A 2 -5.71 10.65 -12.46
C SER A 2 -4.96 10.35 -13.76
N TRP A 3 -4.63 9.08 -13.99
CA TRP A 3 -4.06 8.64 -15.29
C TRP A 3 -4.92 9.08 -16.48
N ARG A 4 -6.23 9.30 -16.27
CA ARG A 4 -7.17 9.82 -17.25
C ARG A 4 -6.85 11.27 -17.63
N ASP A 5 -6.48 12.10 -16.65
CA ASP A 5 -6.10 13.50 -16.91
C ASP A 5 -4.77 13.57 -17.66
N GLU A 6 -3.84 12.67 -17.34
CA GLU A 6 -2.56 12.56 -18.05
C GLU A 6 -2.76 12.11 -19.48
N LEU A 7 -3.62 11.11 -19.73
CA LEU A 7 -3.96 10.71 -21.10
C LEU A 7 -4.67 11.81 -21.88
N LYS A 8 -5.59 12.55 -21.26
CA LYS A 8 -6.24 13.70 -21.90
C LYS A 8 -5.21 14.75 -22.29
N ALA A 9 -4.29 15.08 -21.39
CA ALA A 9 -3.21 16.01 -21.67
C ALA A 9 -2.30 15.50 -22.80
N TYR A 10 -1.98 14.21 -22.81
CA TYR A 10 -1.17 13.59 -23.86
C TYR A 10 -1.85 13.65 -25.24
N PHE A 11 -3.12 13.24 -25.34
CA PHE A 11 -3.87 13.34 -26.61
C PHE A 11 -4.00 14.78 -27.07
N SER A 12 -4.25 15.71 -26.17
CA SER A 12 -4.28 17.15 -26.49
C SER A 12 -2.95 17.64 -27.06
N SER A 13 -1.82 17.15 -26.52
CA SER A 13 -0.48 17.49 -27.04
C SER A 13 -0.24 16.97 -28.47
N LEU A 14 -0.91 15.87 -28.82
CA LEU A 14 -0.87 15.29 -30.16
C LEU A 14 -1.93 15.88 -31.12
N GLN A 15 -2.71 16.86 -30.66
CA GLN A 15 -3.85 17.45 -31.38
C GLN A 15 -4.91 16.40 -31.78
N VAL A 16 -5.06 15.34 -30.95
CA VAL A 16 -6.06 14.30 -31.12
C VAL A 16 -7.23 14.57 -30.18
N GLU A 17 -8.41 14.77 -30.76
CA GLU A 17 -9.64 14.84 -29.99
C GLU A 17 -10.17 13.44 -29.71
N VAL A 18 -10.40 13.14 -28.43
CA VAL A 18 -10.93 11.86 -27.97
C VAL A 18 -12.26 12.13 -27.27
N SER A 19 -13.33 11.55 -27.78
CA SER A 19 -14.66 11.64 -27.18
C SER A 19 -14.73 10.85 -25.86
N GLU A 20 -15.68 11.19 -24.99
CA GLU A 20 -15.90 10.44 -23.74
C GLU A 20 -16.17 8.94 -23.98
N LYS A 21 -16.84 8.58 -25.06
CA LYS A 21 -17.09 7.18 -25.43
C LYS A 21 -15.81 6.44 -25.77
N GLU A 22 -14.89 7.08 -26.48
CA GLU A 22 -13.59 6.52 -26.80
C GLU A 22 -12.71 6.44 -25.54
N PHE A 23 -12.79 7.41 -24.65
CA PHE A 23 -12.14 7.33 -23.34
C PHE A 23 -12.62 6.14 -22.52
N HIS A 24 -13.92 5.88 -22.48
CA HIS A 24 -14.45 4.68 -21.80
C HIS A 24 -13.98 3.38 -22.44
N ALA A 25 -13.86 3.34 -23.76
CA ALA A 25 -13.28 2.18 -24.44
C ALA A 25 -11.80 1.98 -24.09
N LEU A 26 -11.03 3.07 -24.01
CA LEU A 26 -9.64 3.03 -23.54
C LEU A 26 -9.52 2.56 -22.10
N GLU A 27 -10.36 3.04 -21.19
CA GLU A 27 -10.41 2.58 -19.79
C GLU A 27 -10.61 1.07 -19.72
N TYR A 28 -11.52 0.54 -20.50
CA TYR A 28 -11.76 -0.90 -20.56
C TYR A 28 -10.55 -1.70 -21.06
N ILE A 29 -9.88 -1.19 -22.09
CA ILE A 29 -8.66 -1.81 -22.63
C ILE A 29 -7.49 -1.69 -21.66
N MET A 30 -7.38 -0.58 -20.93
CA MET A 30 -6.31 -0.32 -19.97
C MET A 30 -6.46 -1.11 -18.66
N SER A 31 -7.68 -1.54 -18.30
CA SER A 31 -7.93 -2.29 -17.07
C SER A 31 -7.08 -3.56 -16.90
N PRO A 32 -6.88 -4.41 -17.94
CA PRO A 32 -5.96 -5.55 -17.83
C PRO A 32 -4.51 -5.15 -17.62
N LEU A 33 -4.07 -4.00 -18.16
CA LEU A 33 -2.71 -3.48 -17.94
C LEU A 33 -2.50 -3.04 -16.50
N ASP A 34 -3.47 -2.34 -15.89
CA ASP A 34 -3.43 -1.97 -14.48
C ASP A 34 -3.36 -3.24 -13.59
N PHE A 35 -4.18 -4.24 -13.88
CA PHE A 35 -4.13 -5.52 -13.16
C PHE A 35 -2.77 -6.21 -13.32
N TYR A 36 -2.23 -6.23 -14.54
CA TYR A 36 -0.92 -6.80 -14.82
C TYR A 36 0.18 -6.05 -14.05
N GLN A 37 0.18 -4.72 -14.11
CA GLN A 37 1.14 -3.89 -13.41
C GLN A 37 1.10 -4.15 -11.89
N ARG A 38 -0.07 -4.20 -11.28
CA ARG A 38 -0.23 -4.49 -9.85
C ARG A 38 0.32 -5.86 -9.47
N THR A 39 0.02 -6.86 -10.31
CA THR A 39 0.48 -8.23 -10.08
C THR A 39 1.99 -8.33 -10.27
N PHE A 40 2.52 -7.73 -11.34
CA PHE A 40 3.95 -7.69 -11.61
C PHE A 40 4.72 -7.02 -10.48
N MET A 41 4.33 -5.81 -10.08
CA MET A 41 5.00 -5.07 -9.02
C MET A 41 4.98 -5.82 -7.69
N ARG A 42 3.86 -6.43 -7.34
CA ARG A 42 3.74 -7.24 -6.13
C ARG A 42 4.70 -8.44 -6.16
N THR A 43 4.74 -9.16 -7.27
CA THR A 43 5.65 -10.29 -7.45
C THR A 43 7.09 -9.83 -7.41
N TYR A 44 7.43 -8.73 -8.08
CA TYR A 44 8.79 -8.18 -8.12
C TYR A 44 9.32 -7.77 -6.74
N ILE A 45 8.48 -7.12 -5.94
CA ILE A 45 8.82 -6.74 -4.56
C ILE A 45 9.04 -7.99 -3.70
N ILE A 46 8.13 -8.95 -3.72
CA ILE A 46 8.24 -10.19 -2.96
C ILE A 46 9.48 -10.98 -3.39
N GLU A 47 9.71 -11.12 -4.69
CA GLU A 47 10.88 -11.82 -5.22
C GLU A 47 12.19 -11.19 -4.76
N SER A 48 12.26 -9.86 -4.62
CA SER A 48 13.45 -9.19 -4.09
C SER A 48 13.79 -9.64 -2.66
N LEU A 49 12.78 -9.94 -1.85
CA LEU A 49 12.96 -10.45 -0.49
C LEU A 49 13.36 -11.94 -0.50
N LEU A 50 12.63 -12.76 -1.28
CA LEU A 50 12.88 -14.20 -1.37
C LEU A 50 14.29 -14.50 -1.85
N LYS A 51 14.80 -13.81 -2.88
CA LYS A 51 16.18 -13.90 -3.37
C LYS A 51 17.23 -13.61 -2.30
N ASN A 52 16.85 -12.90 -1.26
CA ASN A 52 17.71 -12.53 -0.16
C ASN A 52 17.50 -13.40 1.10
N ASN A 53 16.87 -14.57 0.94
CA ASN A 53 16.59 -15.53 2.02
C ASN A 53 15.77 -14.92 3.16
N ILE A 54 14.74 -14.13 2.80
CA ILE A 54 13.79 -13.56 3.76
C ILE A 54 12.48 -14.34 3.61
N ASP A 55 12.04 -14.95 4.70
CA ASP A 55 10.76 -15.66 4.74
C ASP A 55 9.60 -14.70 4.63
N VAL A 56 8.74 -14.93 3.66
CA VAL A 56 7.57 -14.10 3.37
C VAL A 56 6.29 -14.94 3.39
N SER A 57 5.36 -14.57 4.25
CA SER A 57 4.04 -15.17 4.27
C SER A 57 3.07 -14.38 3.41
N VAL A 58 2.30 -15.07 2.57
CA VAL A 58 1.35 -14.47 1.65
C VAL A 58 -0.03 -15.09 1.77
N VAL A 59 -1.04 -14.29 1.43
CA VAL A 59 -2.44 -14.71 1.34
C VAL A 59 -2.98 -14.33 -0.04
N GLY A 60 -3.74 -15.21 -0.65
CA GLY A 60 -4.42 -14.99 -1.93
C GLY A 60 -4.02 -15.97 -3.02
N SER A 61 -4.72 -15.90 -4.14
CA SER A 61 -4.53 -16.80 -5.26
C SER A 61 -3.32 -16.46 -6.12
N GLY A 62 -2.79 -17.45 -6.80
CA GLY A 62 -1.73 -17.31 -7.81
C GLY A 62 -0.31 -17.48 -7.27
N TRP A 63 -0.10 -17.43 -5.97
CA TRP A 63 1.22 -17.64 -5.37
C TRP A 63 1.72 -19.09 -5.49
N ASP A 64 0.81 -20.05 -5.62
CA ASP A 64 1.10 -21.45 -5.91
C ASP A 64 1.81 -21.64 -7.26
N LYS A 65 1.62 -20.70 -8.19
CA LYS A 65 2.27 -20.70 -9.51
C LYS A 65 3.65 -20.05 -9.51
N TYR A 66 4.02 -19.39 -8.40
CA TYR A 66 5.35 -18.79 -8.31
C TYR A 66 6.42 -19.88 -8.38
N ASN A 67 7.33 -19.72 -9.31
CA ASN A 67 8.46 -20.63 -9.54
C ASN A 67 9.79 -19.88 -9.73
N GLY A 68 9.87 -18.69 -9.15
CA GLY A 68 11.08 -17.86 -9.18
C GLY A 68 12.08 -18.21 -8.09
N PRO A 69 13.19 -17.45 -8.06
CA PRO A 69 14.24 -17.62 -7.05
C PRO A 69 13.75 -17.42 -5.62
N GLY A 70 14.24 -18.22 -4.68
CA GLY A 70 13.89 -18.14 -3.26
C GLY A 70 12.51 -18.68 -2.92
N LYS A 71 11.92 -19.52 -3.79
CA LYS A 71 10.60 -20.11 -3.58
C LYS A 71 10.45 -20.82 -2.24
N GLU A 72 11.51 -21.39 -1.73
CA GLU A 72 11.59 -22.08 -0.43
C GLU A 72 11.29 -21.15 0.76
N HIS A 73 11.44 -19.83 0.58
CA HIS A 73 11.14 -18.80 1.56
C HIS A 73 9.71 -18.23 1.43
N LEU A 74 8.92 -18.73 0.47
CA LEU A 74 7.53 -18.29 0.27
C LEU A 74 6.57 -19.22 1.02
N HIS A 75 5.84 -18.67 1.98
CA HIS A 75 4.86 -19.40 2.79
C HIS A 75 3.44 -18.96 2.43
N ILE A 76 2.67 -19.83 1.78
CA ILE A 76 1.29 -19.54 1.39
C ILE A 76 0.37 -19.93 2.55
N LEU A 77 -0.19 -18.94 3.24
CA LEU A 77 -1.09 -19.15 4.37
C LEU A 77 -2.52 -19.46 3.90
N SER A 78 -2.93 -18.92 2.76
CA SER A 78 -4.21 -19.22 2.12
C SER A 78 -4.11 -19.02 0.61
N HIS A 79 -4.71 -19.90 -0.18
CA HIS A 79 -4.82 -19.78 -1.64
C HIS A 79 -6.00 -18.90 -2.08
N THR A 80 -6.83 -18.47 -1.14
CA THR A 80 -7.99 -17.58 -1.38
C THR A 80 -7.89 -16.36 -0.48
N GLY A 81 -8.77 -15.37 -0.71
CA GLY A 81 -8.95 -14.28 0.26
C GLY A 81 -9.38 -14.82 1.63
N ILE A 82 -9.04 -14.09 2.66
CA ILE A 82 -9.48 -14.32 4.05
C ILE A 82 -10.32 -13.13 4.50
N ASP A 83 -11.12 -13.32 5.55
CA ASP A 83 -11.91 -12.23 6.11
C ASP A 83 -11.05 -11.17 6.83
N ILE A 84 -11.67 -10.03 7.16
CA ILE A 84 -10.96 -8.90 7.75
C ILE A 84 -10.39 -9.22 9.15
N ASN A 85 -11.11 -10.00 9.95
CA ASN A 85 -10.69 -10.33 11.30
C ASN A 85 -9.43 -11.21 11.27
N GLU A 86 -9.44 -12.20 10.38
CA GLU A 86 -8.27 -13.07 10.15
C GLU A 86 -7.09 -12.26 9.56
N THR A 87 -7.37 -11.32 8.65
CA THR A 87 -6.35 -10.41 8.11
C THR A 87 -5.68 -9.60 9.23
N VAL A 88 -6.47 -8.96 10.10
CA VAL A 88 -5.95 -8.17 11.22
C VAL A 88 -5.20 -9.07 12.22
N ARG A 89 -5.70 -10.27 12.48
CA ARG A 89 -5.03 -11.25 13.34
C ARG A 89 -3.66 -11.65 12.78
N LEU A 90 -3.56 -11.91 11.50
CA LEU A 90 -2.28 -12.25 10.84
C LEU A 90 -1.33 -11.06 10.86
N MET A 91 -1.82 -9.85 10.61
CA MET A 91 -1.01 -8.63 10.73
C MET A 91 -0.45 -8.48 12.15
N GLY A 92 -1.27 -8.61 13.19
CA GLY A 92 -0.84 -8.48 14.58
C GLY A 92 0.13 -9.57 15.06
N ASN A 93 0.16 -10.72 14.38
CA ASN A 93 1.12 -11.78 14.62
C ASN A 93 2.39 -11.67 13.77
N SER A 94 2.47 -10.66 12.91
CA SER A 94 3.61 -10.42 12.03
C SER A 94 4.48 -9.30 12.59
N LYS A 95 5.80 -9.45 12.57
CA LYS A 95 6.71 -8.35 12.96
C LYS A 95 6.63 -7.20 11.96
N ILE A 96 6.52 -7.53 10.68
CA ILE A 96 6.51 -6.60 9.56
C ILE A 96 5.34 -6.95 8.65
N VAL A 97 4.57 -5.96 8.25
CA VAL A 97 3.54 -6.05 7.22
C VAL A 97 4.00 -5.25 6.03
N LEU A 98 4.20 -5.94 4.91
CA LEU A 98 4.57 -5.30 3.65
C LEU A 98 3.32 -4.87 2.90
N ASN A 99 3.28 -3.63 2.51
CA ASN A 99 2.27 -3.05 1.62
C ASN A 99 2.93 -2.50 0.37
N ASN A 100 2.26 -2.64 -0.76
CA ASN A 100 2.55 -1.81 -1.92
C ASN A 100 1.26 -1.22 -2.46
N THR A 101 1.31 0.01 -2.88
CA THR A 101 0.16 0.71 -3.44
C THR A 101 0.56 1.45 -4.72
N ASN A 102 -0.36 1.49 -5.67
CA ASN A 102 -0.27 2.37 -6.84
C ASN A 102 -1.11 3.64 -6.61
N ILE A 103 -1.72 3.78 -5.42
CA ILE A 103 -2.51 4.96 -5.05
C ILE A 103 -1.53 6.02 -4.53
N THR A 104 -1.49 7.16 -5.20
CA THR A 104 -0.66 8.30 -4.82
C THR A 104 -1.46 9.43 -4.17
N ASP A 105 -2.79 9.44 -4.39
CA ASP A 105 -3.69 10.51 -3.95
C ASP A 105 -4.58 10.12 -2.76
N GLY A 106 -4.29 9.00 -2.12
CA GLY A 106 -5.06 8.51 -0.98
C GLY A 106 -4.23 7.65 -0.02
N LEU A 107 -4.72 7.50 1.19
CA LEU A 107 -4.13 6.60 2.18
C LEU A 107 -4.75 5.22 2.03
N HIS A 108 -3.92 4.24 1.71
CA HIS A 108 -4.38 2.86 1.57
C HIS A 108 -4.73 2.29 2.96
N GLU A 109 -5.93 1.73 3.11
CA GLU A 109 -6.44 1.17 4.37
C GLU A 109 -5.51 0.15 5.03
N ARG A 110 -4.76 -0.61 4.23
CA ARG A 110 -3.84 -1.64 4.72
C ARG A 110 -2.69 -1.07 5.53
N ILE A 111 -2.27 0.16 5.24
CA ILE A 111 -1.25 0.87 6.02
C ILE A 111 -1.77 1.08 7.44
N LEU A 112 -2.97 1.67 7.57
CA LEU A 112 -3.60 1.91 8.87
C LEU A 112 -3.91 0.60 9.60
N SER A 113 -4.36 -0.42 8.89
CA SER A 113 -4.65 -1.74 9.48
C SER A 113 -3.40 -2.38 10.08
N ALA A 114 -2.25 -2.31 9.39
CA ALA A 114 -0.98 -2.81 9.89
C ALA A 114 -0.51 -2.04 11.13
N MET A 115 -0.60 -0.71 11.09
CA MET A 115 -0.25 0.15 12.23
C MET A 115 -1.16 -0.11 13.44
N LEU A 116 -2.48 -0.20 13.24
CA LEU A 116 -3.45 -0.50 14.30
C LEU A 116 -3.30 -1.93 14.83
N ALA A 117 -2.80 -2.86 14.04
CA ALA A 117 -2.44 -4.21 14.48
C ALA A 117 -1.10 -4.26 15.22
N GLN A 118 -0.43 -3.13 15.45
CA GLN A 118 0.86 -3.00 16.12
C GLN A 118 2.00 -3.77 15.41
N SER A 119 1.98 -3.78 14.08
CA SER A 119 3.07 -4.30 13.25
C SER A 119 3.81 -3.15 12.59
N VAL A 120 5.08 -3.35 12.28
CA VAL A 120 5.81 -2.38 11.46
C VAL A 120 5.26 -2.41 10.04
N CYS A 121 4.62 -1.33 9.62
CA CYS A 121 4.19 -1.17 8.22
C CYS A 121 5.40 -0.77 7.37
N VAL A 122 5.71 -1.57 6.35
CA VAL A 122 6.72 -1.24 5.34
C VAL A 122 5.99 -1.05 4.01
N THR A 123 6.09 0.12 3.41
CA THR A 123 5.33 0.47 2.19
C THR A 123 6.16 1.31 1.23
N ASN A 124 5.80 1.31 -0.06
CA ASN A 124 6.42 2.26 -0.98
C ASN A 124 5.99 3.70 -0.61
N GLY A 125 6.97 4.61 -0.65
CA GLY A 125 6.79 6.03 -0.32
C GLY A 125 6.04 6.79 -1.42
N TYR A 126 5.31 7.83 -1.01
CA TYR A 126 4.69 8.82 -1.88
C TYR A 126 4.34 10.08 -1.07
N THR A 127 4.21 11.22 -1.74
CA THR A 127 4.12 12.55 -1.11
C THR A 127 3.06 12.69 -0.02
N LEU A 128 1.87 12.10 -0.20
CA LEU A 128 0.83 12.17 0.83
C LEU A 128 1.25 11.43 2.10
N LEU A 129 1.91 10.29 1.96
CA LEU A 129 2.37 9.48 3.08
C LEU A 129 3.42 10.24 3.91
N ASP A 130 4.34 10.92 3.24
CA ASP A 130 5.39 11.73 3.87
C ASP A 130 4.82 12.92 4.66
N ASN A 131 3.65 13.43 4.24
CA ASN A 131 2.93 14.48 4.95
C ASN A 131 2.14 13.99 6.16
N LEU A 132 1.83 12.70 6.23
CA LEU A 132 0.99 12.11 7.28
C LEU A 132 1.78 11.39 8.35
N PHE A 133 2.92 10.81 8.00
CA PHE A 133 3.70 9.95 8.88
C PHE A 133 5.19 10.24 8.78
N GLN A 134 5.90 9.98 9.87
CA GLN A 134 7.35 10.12 9.94
C GLN A 134 8.00 8.77 9.58
N ASP A 135 8.72 8.77 8.45
CA ASP A 135 9.48 7.60 8.03
C ASP A 135 10.53 7.22 9.10
N GLU A 136 10.83 5.95 9.20
CA GLU A 136 11.68 5.31 10.22
C GLU A 136 11.23 5.47 11.67
N GLN A 137 10.15 6.21 11.94
CA GLN A 137 9.61 6.41 13.28
C GLN A 137 8.23 5.80 13.49
N GLU A 138 7.32 5.93 12.52
CA GLU A 138 5.92 5.49 12.61
C GLU A 138 5.61 4.36 11.62
N LEU A 139 6.34 4.32 10.53
CA LEU A 139 6.35 3.28 9.51
C LEU A 139 7.72 3.29 8.80
N ILE A 140 7.91 2.42 7.83
CA ILE A 140 9.10 2.41 6.98
C ILE A 140 8.68 2.59 5.53
N THR A 141 9.29 3.51 4.83
CA THR A 141 9.11 3.66 3.38
C THR A 141 10.27 3.06 2.59
N PHE A 142 9.95 2.59 1.39
CA PHE A 142 10.96 2.18 0.41
C PHE A 142 10.66 2.81 -0.95
N SER A 143 11.68 2.97 -1.78
CA SER A 143 11.54 3.44 -3.16
C SER A 143 11.45 2.25 -4.11
N LEU A 144 10.53 2.31 -5.06
CA LEU A 144 10.46 1.35 -6.16
C LEU A 144 11.62 1.51 -7.15
N ASP A 145 12.19 2.71 -7.25
CA ASP A 145 13.35 3.00 -8.10
C ASP A 145 14.65 2.45 -7.51
N ASN A 146 14.65 2.10 -6.22
CA ASN A 146 15.82 1.59 -5.50
C ASN A 146 15.42 0.36 -4.65
N LEU A 147 14.72 -0.58 -5.28
CA LEU A 147 14.16 -1.75 -4.60
C LEU A 147 15.23 -2.69 -4.01
N GLU A 148 16.45 -2.64 -4.53
CA GLU A 148 17.57 -3.45 -4.02
C GLU A 148 17.95 -3.13 -2.56
N THR A 149 17.56 -1.99 -2.03
CA THR A 149 17.79 -1.62 -0.63
C THR A 149 16.81 -2.29 0.33
N LEU A 150 15.60 -2.62 -0.13
CA LEU A 150 14.53 -3.17 0.69
C LEU A 150 14.93 -4.44 1.48
N PRO A 151 15.59 -5.44 0.90
CA PRO A 151 16.00 -6.63 1.65
C PRO A 151 16.90 -6.31 2.83
N ASN A 152 17.83 -5.36 2.68
CA ASN A 152 18.73 -4.95 3.77
C ASN A 152 17.96 -4.22 4.87
N THR A 153 17.00 -3.35 4.51
CA THR A 153 16.10 -2.69 5.46
C THR A 153 15.31 -3.72 6.27
N ILE A 154 14.70 -4.71 5.61
CA ILE A 154 13.95 -5.78 6.29
C ILE A 154 14.86 -6.59 7.22
N LYS A 155 16.05 -7.02 6.76
CA LYS A 155 17.01 -7.76 7.60
C LYS A 155 17.42 -6.96 8.82
N HIS A 156 17.68 -5.66 8.65
CA HIS A 156 18.02 -4.77 9.76
C HIS A 156 16.89 -4.68 10.79
N LEU A 157 15.64 -4.55 10.35
CA LEU A 157 14.48 -4.54 11.22
C LEU A 157 14.33 -5.88 11.96
N LEU A 158 14.41 -7.00 11.25
CA LEU A 158 14.27 -8.33 11.85
C LEU A 158 15.37 -8.64 12.88
N ALA A 159 16.58 -8.10 12.67
CA ALA A 159 17.69 -8.22 13.61
C ALA A 159 17.57 -7.29 14.83
N ASN A 160 16.67 -6.31 14.81
CA ASN A 160 16.49 -5.31 15.88
C ASN A 160 15.05 -5.29 16.42
N PRO A 161 14.62 -6.28 17.22
CA PRO A 161 13.26 -6.37 17.73
C PRO A 161 12.80 -5.12 18.48
N GLN A 162 13.72 -4.49 19.23
CA GLN A 162 13.43 -3.26 19.97
C GLN A 162 13.10 -2.08 19.04
N LYS A 163 13.81 -1.94 17.91
CA LYS A 163 13.49 -0.93 16.88
C LYS A 163 12.11 -1.21 16.28
N CYS A 164 11.80 -2.47 15.94
CA CYS A 164 10.49 -2.87 15.45
C CYS A 164 9.37 -2.48 16.44
N GLU A 165 9.53 -2.82 17.72
CA GLU A 165 8.54 -2.50 18.76
C GLU A 165 8.32 -1.00 18.90
N MET A 166 9.39 -0.20 18.88
CA MET A 166 9.28 1.26 18.95
C MET A 166 8.51 1.84 17.75
N ILE A 167 8.83 1.41 16.53
CA ILE A 167 8.16 1.88 15.32
C ILE A 167 6.69 1.44 15.34
N ALA A 168 6.41 0.18 15.61
CA ALA A 168 5.04 -0.35 15.68
C ALA A 168 4.19 0.40 16.72
N LYS A 169 4.74 0.68 17.89
CA LYS A 169 4.06 1.43 18.95
C LYS A 169 3.76 2.86 18.54
N ARG A 170 4.71 3.57 17.94
CA ARG A 170 4.52 4.95 17.47
C ARG A 170 3.51 4.99 16.33
N GLY A 171 3.63 4.07 15.35
CA GLY A 171 2.66 3.93 14.28
C GLY A 171 1.24 3.67 14.79
N TYR A 172 1.08 2.77 15.75
CA TYR A 172 -0.20 2.52 16.41
C TYR A 172 -0.77 3.79 17.04
N GLN A 173 0.03 4.53 17.81
CA GLN A 173 -0.41 5.76 18.46
C GLN A 173 -0.83 6.81 17.44
N SER A 174 -0.05 7.04 16.40
CA SER A 174 -0.36 7.97 15.31
C SER A 174 -1.66 7.61 14.60
N ALA A 175 -1.81 6.34 14.20
CA ALA A 175 -3.03 5.86 13.55
C ALA A 175 -4.27 6.00 14.44
N LEU A 176 -4.15 5.65 15.73
CA LEU A 176 -5.25 5.73 16.67
C LEU A 176 -5.68 7.17 16.97
N GLN A 177 -4.71 8.09 17.06
CA GLN A 177 -4.97 9.48 17.43
C GLN A 177 -5.52 10.33 16.27
N SER A 178 -5.26 9.96 15.02
CA SER A 178 -5.55 10.87 13.89
C SER A 178 -6.21 10.21 12.68
N HIS A 179 -6.26 8.88 12.61
CA HIS A 179 -6.62 8.19 11.36
C HIS A 179 -7.71 7.14 11.50
N THR A 180 -8.52 7.19 12.56
CA THR A 180 -9.69 6.30 12.72
C THR A 180 -10.89 6.81 11.92
N TRP A 181 -11.91 5.99 11.74
CA TRP A 181 -13.16 6.38 11.10
C TRP A 181 -13.90 7.52 11.82
N ILE A 182 -13.71 7.66 13.14
CA ILE A 182 -14.25 8.79 13.93
C ILE A 182 -13.67 10.10 13.38
N HIS A 183 -12.33 10.16 13.23
CA HIS A 183 -11.68 11.36 12.68
C HIS A 183 -12.12 11.67 11.25
N ARG A 184 -12.35 10.65 10.42
CA ARG A 184 -12.86 10.83 9.06
C ARG A 184 -14.29 11.39 9.08
N GLY A 185 -15.15 10.88 9.97
CA GLY A 185 -16.49 11.39 10.18
C GLY A 185 -16.48 12.87 10.59
N GLU A 186 -15.67 13.23 11.55
CA GLU A 186 -15.49 14.62 12.00
C GLU A 186 -14.99 15.54 10.87
N GLN A 187 -14.01 15.10 10.09
CA GLN A 187 -13.52 15.85 8.93
C GLN A 187 -14.61 16.11 7.90
N ILE A 188 -15.42 15.10 7.58
CA ILE A 188 -16.53 15.22 6.63
C ILE A 188 -17.58 16.21 7.16
N ILE A 189 -17.99 16.08 8.43
CA ILE A 189 -18.95 16.97 9.05
C ILE A 189 -18.44 18.42 9.03
N ASN A 190 -17.20 18.64 9.42
CA ASN A 190 -16.58 19.97 9.42
C ASN A 190 -16.47 20.55 8.00
N TRP A 191 -16.20 19.73 7.00
CA TRP A 191 -16.14 20.17 5.61
C TRP A 191 -17.53 20.58 5.10
N ILE A 192 -18.56 19.75 5.34
CA ILE A 192 -19.97 20.07 4.97
C ILE A 192 -20.42 21.37 5.64
N SER A 193 -20.18 21.53 6.94
CA SER A 193 -20.58 22.71 7.70
C SER A 193 -19.95 24.01 7.19
N ARG A 194 -18.78 23.95 6.58
CA ARG A 194 -18.12 25.11 5.97
C ARG A 194 -18.68 25.44 4.56
N GLN A 195 -19.19 24.44 3.85
CA GLN A 195 -19.71 24.62 2.48
C GLN A 195 -21.20 25.08 2.47
N THR A 196 -21.95 24.75 3.50
CA THR A 196 -23.33 25.17 3.66
C THR A 196 -23.44 26.18 4.82
N PRO A 197 -23.44 27.49 4.59
CA PRO A 197 -23.98 28.41 5.58
C PRO A 197 -25.48 28.07 5.70
N PHE A 198 -25.86 27.36 6.76
CA PHE A 198 -27.26 27.18 7.11
C PHE A 198 -27.83 28.55 7.38
N SER A 199 -28.53 29.17 6.40
CA SER A 199 -29.48 30.25 6.62
C SER A 199 -30.75 29.60 7.12
N TYR A 200 -31.04 29.76 8.40
CA TYR A 200 -32.36 29.53 8.99
C TYR A 200 -33.28 30.71 8.64
#